data_fd676c6bb93e906e0aede653934fab63
#
_entry.id   fd676c6bb93e906e0aede653934fab63
#
_cell.length_a   1.000
_cell.length_b   1.000
_cell.length_c   1.000
_cell.angle_alpha   90.00
_cell.angle_beta   90.00
_cell.angle_gamma   90.00
#
_symmetry.space_group_name_H-M   'P 1'
#
loop_
_entity.id
_entity.type
_entity.pdbx_description
1 polymer ?
#
loop_
_entity_poly.entity_id
_entity_poly.type
_entity_poly.pdbx_seq_one_letter_code
_entity_poly.pdbx_strand_id
1 'polypeptide(L)'
;MNKDIDNINNTDESVKKALDIMESSSEINDEQLQEMLKDKEVLQACRDIMDSSLFLQQKGGIELPNVEMELERFKKKQHSTRMRSNLWKITIGIAAMITVLFGSYYLINSLTTPALEPITVFTADTTPQHIVLQKDDGEKIVLDEPQSNNQVLPKTAIAKSEKKELDYRQVISTTTQTHVLTVPRGESFKVVLCDGTEVWLNANSNFVYPTAFIGNERIVTLEGEAYFKVAKDAKHPFIVKTKTVQTRVLGTEFNIRSYTPEDTHVVLINGKVEVSNTKGGSYTRLYPGEDAHLQSDGNFVLTEVDLDSYVYWKDGYFYFDNITLKDIMQNLGRWYNVNIEFRNKGAMTYKMHFISDRTKDLEHTISLLNRMKKVTVTLQGNTLTID
;
A
#
# COMPACT_ATOMS: atom_id res chain seq x y z
N MET A 1 -21.85 -6.87 -30.97
CA MET A 1 -21.08 -5.95 -31.83
C MET A 1 -21.56 -4.49 -31.76
N ASN A 2 -22.75 -4.17 -31.23
CA ASN A 2 -23.19 -2.75 -31.07
C ASN A 2 -22.91 -2.13 -29.68
N LYS A 3 -22.60 -2.92 -28.64
CA LYS A 3 -22.31 -2.38 -27.31
C LYS A 3 -20.88 -1.80 -27.14
N ASP A 4 -19.94 -2.27 -27.96
CA ASP A 4 -18.54 -1.83 -27.86
C ASP A 4 -18.31 -0.49 -28.62
N ILE A 5 -19.14 -0.17 -29.61
CA ILE A 5 -19.05 1.08 -30.38
C ILE A 5 -19.61 2.26 -29.57
N ASP A 6 -20.69 2.04 -28.83
CA ASP A 6 -21.28 3.08 -27.98
C ASP A 6 -20.37 3.47 -26.81
N ASN A 7 -19.56 2.53 -26.30
CA ASN A 7 -18.60 2.79 -25.21
C ASN A 7 -17.38 3.59 -25.68
N ILE A 8 -16.93 3.40 -26.92
CA ILE A 8 -15.80 4.16 -27.51
C ILE A 8 -16.21 5.62 -27.76
N ASN A 9 -17.41 5.85 -28.27
CA ASN A 9 -17.89 7.22 -28.51
C ASN A 9 -18.12 8.02 -27.23
N ASN A 10 -18.55 7.36 -26.15
CA ASN A 10 -18.79 8.01 -24.85
C ASN A 10 -17.46 8.40 -24.17
N THR A 11 -16.41 7.57 -24.30
CA THR A 11 -15.08 7.87 -23.76
C THR A 11 -14.43 9.06 -24.47
N ASP A 12 -14.64 9.21 -25.78
CA ASP A 12 -14.10 10.32 -26.57
C ASP A 12 -14.78 11.65 -26.20
N GLU A 13 -16.08 11.63 -25.91
CA GLU A 13 -16.83 12.81 -25.49
C GLU A 13 -16.47 13.26 -24.05
N SER A 14 -16.23 12.33 -23.13
CA SER A 14 -15.79 12.61 -21.77
C SER A 14 -14.38 13.20 -21.73
N VAL A 15 -13.47 12.69 -22.56
CA VAL A 15 -12.09 13.22 -22.71
C VAL A 15 -12.13 14.64 -23.31
N LYS A 16 -12.98 14.88 -24.30
CA LYS A 16 -13.13 16.21 -24.89
C LYS A 16 -13.65 17.23 -23.89
N LYS A 17 -14.69 16.89 -23.10
CA LYS A 17 -15.21 17.72 -22.02
C LYS A 17 -14.17 17.99 -20.93
N ALA A 18 -13.34 17.00 -20.59
CA ALA A 18 -12.25 17.14 -19.63
C ALA A 18 -11.17 18.11 -20.12
N LEU A 19 -10.80 18.08 -21.40
CA LEU A 19 -9.86 19.02 -22.04
C LEU A 19 -10.43 20.45 -22.05
N ASP A 20 -11.70 20.62 -22.41
CA ASP A 20 -12.37 21.93 -22.42
C ASP A 20 -12.39 22.55 -21.00
N ILE A 21 -12.61 21.76 -19.95
CA ILE A 21 -12.55 22.21 -18.56
C ILE A 21 -11.13 22.70 -18.19
N MET A 22 -10.09 21.97 -18.61
CA MET A 22 -8.70 22.29 -18.27
C MET A 22 -8.18 23.51 -19.03
N GLU A 23 -8.60 23.71 -20.29
CA GLU A 23 -8.21 24.86 -21.09
C GLU A 23 -8.96 26.14 -20.69
N SER A 24 -10.24 26.04 -20.29
CA SER A 24 -11.11 27.17 -19.94
C SER A 24 -11.24 27.43 -18.43
N SER A 25 -10.38 26.84 -17.61
CA SER A 25 -10.45 26.94 -16.14
C SER A 25 -10.40 28.36 -15.56
N SER A 26 -9.98 29.36 -16.34
CA SER A 26 -9.99 30.79 -15.95
C SER A 26 -11.31 31.51 -16.28
N GLU A 27 -12.22 30.90 -17.05
CA GLU A 27 -13.47 31.54 -17.55
C GLU A 27 -14.74 30.85 -17.00
N ILE A 28 -14.61 29.68 -16.37
CA ILE A 28 -15.73 28.91 -15.81
C ILE A 28 -15.96 29.31 -14.37
N ASN A 29 -17.20 29.58 -14.03
CA ASN A 29 -17.59 29.94 -12.66
C ASN A 29 -17.67 28.64 -11.79
N ASP A 30 -17.49 28.78 -10.45
CA ASP A 30 -17.41 27.66 -9.50
C ASP A 30 -18.65 26.76 -9.50
N GLU A 31 -19.85 27.28 -9.76
CA GLU A 31 -21.07 26.47 -9.80
C GLU A 31 -21.14 25.58 -11.05
N GLN A 32 -20.73 26.11 -12.20
CA GLN A 32 -20.64 25.34 -13.45
C GLN A 32 -19.57 24.27 -13.38
N LEU A 33 -18.44 24.59 -12.78
CA LEU A 33 -17.36 23.62 -12.57
C LEU A 33 -17.81 22.46 -11.68
N GLN A 34 -18.52 22.75 -10.58
CA GLN A 34 -19.05 21.71 -9.70
C GLN A 34 -20.10 20.81 -10.38
N GLU A 35 -20.89 21.35 -11.29
CA GLU A 35 -21.90 20.60 -12.02
C GLU A 35 -21.27 19.66 -13.06
N MET A 36 -20.23 20.10 -13.75
CA MET A 36 -19.48 19.29 -14.72
C MET A 36 -18.68 18.19 -14.04
N LEU A 37 -18.15 18.40 -12.84
CA LEU A 37 -17.40 17.42 -12.06
C LEU A 37 -18.29 16.39 -11.33
N LYS A 38 -19.60 16.50 -11.38
CA LYS A 38 -20.53 15.45 -10.91
C LYS A 38 -20.57 14.23 -11.83
N ASP A 39 -20.20 14.40 -13.09
CA ASP A 39 -20.06 13.29 -14.04
C ASP A 39 -18.77 12.50 -13.72
N LYS A 40 -18.96 11.26 -13.28
CA LYS A 40 -17.84 10.39 -12.87
C LYS A 40 -16.86 10.09 -14.01
N GLU A 41 -17.33 10.02 -15.24
CA GLU A 41 -16.50 9.73 -16.41
C GLU A 41 -15.65 10.95 -16.78
N VAL A 42 -16.21 12.15 -16.72
CA VAL A 42 -15.46 13.40 -16.93
C VAL A 42 -14.44 13.64 -15.83
N LEU A 43 -14.81 13.38 -14.56
CA LEU A 43 -13.88 13.49 -13.43
C LEU A 43 -12.69 12.51 -13.57
N GLN A 44 -12.95 11.29 -14.03
CA GLN A 44 -11.90 10.31 -14.28
C GLN A 44 -10.99 10.74 -15.43
N ALA A 45 -11.55 11.25 -16.52
CA ALA A 45 -10.78 11.77 -17.66
C ALA A 45 -9.91 12.97 -17.27
N CYS A 46 -10.38 13.88 -16.42
CA CYS A 46 -9.57 14.98 -15.89
C CYS A 46 -8.37 14.48 -15.09
N ARG A 47 -8.55 13.46 -14.24
CA ARG A 47 -7.45 12.85 -13.50
C ARG A 47 -6.41 12.20 -14.42
N ASP A 48 -6.86 11.43 -15.40
CA ASP A 48 -5.98 10.73 -16.34
C ASP A 48 -5.16 11.72 -17.18
N ILE A 49 -5.73 12.89 -17.54
CA ILE A 49 -5.03 13.98 -18.25
C ILE A 49 -4.02 14.67 -17.33
N MET A 50 -4.39 14.97 -16.08
CA MET A 50 -3.47 15.59 -15.11
C MET A 50 -2.26 14.67 -14.83
N ASP A 51 -2.47 13.39 -14.64
CA ASP A 51 -1.40 12.40 -14.44
C ASP A 51 -0.48 12.31 -15.66
N SER A 52 -1.05 12.39 -16.86
CA SER A 52 -0.31 12.42 -18.12
C SER A 52 0.51 13.71 -18.29
N SER A 53 -0.03 14.87 -17.90
CA SER A 53 0.64 16.16 -18.01
C SER A 53 1.81 16.30 -17.01
N LEU A 54 1.64 15.80 -15.78
CA LEU A 54 2.71 15.73 -14.79
C LEU A 54 3.86 14.82 -15.26
N PHE A 55 3.53 13.70 -15.91
CA PHE A 55 4.51 12.80 -16.52
C PHE A 55 5.32 13.47 -17.64
N LEU A 56 4.66 14.27 -18.49
CA LEU A 56 5.33 15.02 -19.57
C LEU A 56 6.20 16.18 -19.05
N GLN A 57 5.78 16.86 -17.97
CA GLN A 57 6.54 17.92 -17.32
C GLN A 57 7.83 17.38 -16.65
N GLN A 58 7.80 16.18 -16.09
CA GLN A 58 8.99 15.54 -15.51
C GLN A 58 10.02 15.08 -16.57
N LYS A 59 9.61 14.88 -17.83
CA LYS A 59 10.48 14.51 -18.96
C LYS A 59 11.00 15.70 -19.75
N GLY A 60 11.22 16.85 -19.14
CA GLY A 60 11.72 18.07 -19.77
C GLY A 60 12.82 17.81 -20.82
N GLY A 61 12.52 18.15 -22.08
CA GLY A 61 13.50 18.33 -23.13
C GLY A 61 13.83 17.09 -23.97
N ILE A 62 12.86 16.49 -24.64
CA ILE A 62 13.13 15.69 -25.83
C ILE A 62 12.83 16.57 -27.04
N GLU A 63 13.89 17.16 -27.64
CA GLU A 63 13.77 17.74 -28.97
C GLU A 63 13.37 16.64 -29.95
N LEU A 64 12.24 16.82 -30.61
CA LEU A 64 11.81 15.91 -31.67
C LEU A 64 12.80 16.01 -32.83
N PRO A 65 13.34 14.88 -33.35
CA PRO A 65 14.28 14.90 -34.46
C PRO A 65 13.59 15.49 -35.69
N ASN A 66 14.28 16.39 -36.39
CA ASN A 66 13.79 16.99 -37.62
C ASN A 66 13.67 15.93 -38.71
N VAL A 67 12.43 15.51 -38.99
CA VAL A 67 12.08 14.41 -39.90
C VAL A 67 12.60 14.68 -41.32
N GLU A 68 12.67 15.95 -41.79
CA GLU A 68 13.15 16.29 -43.11
C GLU A 68 14.67 16.08 -43.26
N MET A 69 15.43 16.39 -42.20
CA MET A 69 16.87 16.20 -42.18
C MET A 69 17.27 14.72 -42.15
N GLU A 70 16.50 13.87 -41.48
CA GLU A 70 16.72 12.43 -41.46
C GLU A 70 16.28 11.76 -42.77
N LEU A 71 15.26 12.28 -43.44
CA LEU A 71 14.80 11.78 -44.74
C LEU A 71 15.85 12.13 -45.84
N GLU A 72 16.47 13.30 -45.79
CA GLU A 72 17.56 13.69 -46.69
C GLU A 72 18.81 12.82 -46.49
N ARG A 73 19.17 12.49 -45.24
CA ARG A 73 20.26 11.56 -44.95
C ARG A 73 19.99 10.15 -45.47
N PHE A 74 18.75 9.69 -45.42
CA PHE A 74 18.36 8.39 -45.94
C PHE A 74 18.44 8.33 -47.47
N LYS A 75 18.02 9.38 -48.20
CA LYS A 75 18.10 9.47 -49.66
C LYS A 75 19.52 9.54 -50.18
N LYS A 76 20.45 10.22 -49.50
CA LYS A 76 21.86 10.27 -49.85
C LYS A 76 22.62 8.95 -49.72
N LYS A 77 22.14 8.05 -48.88
CA LYS A 77 22.74 6.72 -48.66
C LYS A 77 22.35 5.67 -49.70
N GLN A 78 21.38 5.96 -50.55
CA GLN A 78 20.86 5.03 -51.55
C GLN A 78 21.55 5.08 -52.93
N HIS A 79 22.48 6.06 -53.16
CA HIS A 79 23.13 6.26 -54.43
C HIS A 79 24.65 6.09 -54.39
N SER A 80 25.12 4.91 -53.98
CA SER A 80 26.43 4.41 -54.52
C SER A 80 26.59 2.94 -54.14
N THR A 81 26.48 2.06 -55.12
CA THR A 81 27.54 1.11 -55.43
C THR A 81 27.04 0.02 -56.38
N ARG A 82 27.34 0.22 -57.62
CA ARG A 82 27.48 -0.88 -58.57
C ARG A 82 28.98 -1.13 -58.71
N MET A 83 29.50 -2.21 -58.06
CA MET A 83 30.71 -2.91 -58.55
C MET A 83 31.07 -4.14 -57.70
N ARG A 84 31.35 -5.23 -58.42
CA ARG A 84 32.12 -6.44 -58.13
C ARG A 84 31.42 -7.65 -57.53
N SER A 85 31.09 -8.57 -58.47
CA SER A 85 30.38 -9.84 -58.29
C SER A 85 31.21 -11.02 -57.75
N ASN A 86 32.47 -10.88 -57.35
CA ASN A 86 33.27 -12.00 -56.84
C ASN A 86 33.62 -11.93 -55.36
N LEU A 87 33.42 -10.79 -54.68
CA LEU A 87 33.51 -10.70 -53.24
C LEU A 87 32.26 -11.13 -52.50
N TRP A 88 31.13 -11.23 -53.21
CA TRP A 88 29.81 -11.55 -52.64
C TRP A 88 29.72 -12.96 -52.05
N LYS A 89 30.45 -13.94 -52.61
CA LYS A 89 30.42 -15.34 -52.08
C LYS A 89 31.21 -15.49 -50.78
N ILE A 90 32.24 -14.69 -50.56
CA ILE A 90 33.04 -14.69 -49.32
C ILE A 90 32.31 -13.91 -48.22
N THR A 91 31.62 -12.79 -48.56
CA THR A 91 30.85 -12.00 -47.59
C THR A 91 29.59 -12.72 -47.13
N ILE A 92 28.93 -13.52 -48.00
CA ILE A 92 27.79 -14.36 -47.59
C ILE A 92 28.22 -15.45 -46.61
N GLY A 93 29.39 -16.08 -46.83
CA GLY A 93 29.94 -17.06 -45.89
C GLY A 93 30.26 -16.49 -44.49
N ILE A 94 30.88 -15.29 -44.49
CA ILE A 94 31.19 -14.58 -43.24
C ILE A 94 29.92 -14.09 -42.54
N ALA A 95 28.94 -13.54 -43.27
CA ALA A 95 27.67 -13.12 -42.72
C ALA A 95 26.88 -14.29 -42.15
N ALA A 96 26.85 -15.46 -42.84
CA ALA A 96 26.21 -16.68 -42.32
C ALA A 96 26.92 -17.20 -41.07
N MET A 97 28.24 -17.15 -41.00
CA MET A 97 28.99 -17.55 -39.80
C MET A 97 28.74 -16.60 -38.62
N ILE A 98 28.70 -15.29 -38.87
CA ILE A 98 28.36 -14.27 -37.86
C ILE A 98 26.91 -14.46 -37.36
N THR A 99 25.93 -14.70 -38.25
CA THR A 99 24.54 -14.96 -37.83
C THR A 99 24.41 -16.25 -37.05
N VAL A 100 25.15 -17.31 -37.40
CA VAL A 100 25.16 -18.57 -36.62
C VAL A 100 25.87 -18.34 -35.26
N LEU A 101 26.96 -17.62 -35.22
CA LEU A 101 27.65 -17.29 -33.96
C LEU A 101 26.81 -16.36 -33.07
N PHE A 102 26.18 -15.33 -33.61
CA PHE A 102 25.25 -14.49 -32.87
C PHE A 102 23.98 -15.25 -32.47
N GLY A 103 23.42 -16.05 -33.35
CA GLY A 103 22.28 -16.91 -33.06
C GLY A 103 22.58 -17.95 -31.97
N SER A 104 23.75 -18.63 -32.07
CA SER A 104 24.19 -19.56 -31.04
C SER A 104 24.55 -18.85 -29.73
N TYR A 105 25.21 -17.69 -29.78
CA TYR A 105 25.47 -16.85 -28.60
C TYR A 105 24.15 -16.42 -27.93
N TYR A 106 23.19 -15.95 -28.72
CA TYR A 106 21.87 -15.54 -28.20
C TYR A 106 21.09 -16.75 -27.64
N LEU A 107 21.15 -17.89 -28.34
CA LEU A 107 20.51 -19.12 -27.87
C LEU A 107 21.19 -19.65 -26.58
N ILE A 108 22.51 -19.68 -26.54
CA ILE A 108 23.26 -20.10 -25.35
C ILE A 108 23.00 -19.12 -24.22
N ASN A 109 23.03 -17.81 -24.48
CA ASN A 109 22.79 -16.80 -23.44
C ASN A 109 21.33 -16.84 -22.94
N SER A 110 20.34 -17.12 -23.80
CA SER A 110 18.95 -17.30 -23.41
C SER A 110 18.70 -18.61 -22.62
N LEU A 111 19.51 -19.64 -22.88
CA LEU A 111 19.43 -20.93 -22.19
C LEU A 111 20.30 -20.97 -20.92
N THR A 112 21.33 -20.11 -20.82
CA THR A 112 22.29 -20.10 -19.71
C THR A 112 22.16 -18.90 -18.80
N THR A 113 21.30 -17.91 -19.10
CA THR A 113 20.94 -16.92 -18.08
C THR A 113 20.28 -17.67 -16.93
N PRO A 114 20.94 -17.82 -15.78
CA PRO A 114 20.26 -18.40 -14.63
C PRO A 114 19.02 -17.55 -14.39
N ALA A 115 17.86 -18.16 -14.44
CA ALA A 115 16.66 -17.51 -13.98
C ALA A 115 16.99 -17.00 -12.57
N LEU A 116 17.10 -15.69 -12.42
CA LEU A 116 17.36 -15.08 -11.11
C LEU A 116 16.29 -15.64 -10.19
N GLU A 117 16.70 -16.37 -9.17
CA GLU A 117 15.77 -16.90 -8.18
C GLU A 117 14.94 -15.75 -7.64
N PRO A 118 13.61 -15.85 -7.66
CA PRO A 118 12.76 -14.79 -7.17
C PRO A 118 13.02 -14.57 -5.68
N ILE A 119 12.98 -13.31 -5.24
CA ILE A 119 13.05 -12.97 -3.82
C ILE A 119 11.63 -12.95 -3.27
N THR A 120 11.33 -13.89 -2.37
CA THR A 120 10.09 -13.86 -1.59
C THR A 120 10.20 -12.78 -0.51
N VAL A 121 9.32 -11.78 -0.56
CA VAL A 121 9.26 -10.68 0.42
C VAL A 121 8.08 -10.81 1.37
N PHE A 122 7.11 -11.65 1.05
CA PHE A 122 5.97 -11.95 1.89
C PHE A 122 5.43 -13.36 1.59
N THR A 123 5.04 -14.10 2.65
CA THR A 123 4.47 -15.45 2.53
C THR A 123 3.04 -15.44 3.08
N ALA A 124 2.10 -15.97 2.31
CA ALA A 124 0.73 -16.16 2.72
C ALA A 124 0.62 -17.15 3.88
N ASP A 125 -0.38 -16.96 4.72
CA ASP A 125 -0.74 -17.94 5.74
C ASP A 125 -1.79 -18.92 5.15
N THR A 126 -1.62 -20.20 5.39
CA THR A 126 -2.47 -21.25 4.87
C THR A 126 -3.62 -21.63 5.81
N THR A 127 -3.57 -21.16 7.06
CA THR A 127 -4.63 -21.44 8.03
C THR A 127 -5.81 -20.49 7.87
N PRO A 128 -7.06 -20.97 7.77
CA PRO A 128 -8.25 -20.14 7.87
C PRO A 128 -8.22 -19.38 9.20
N GLN A 129 -8.38 -18.08 9.14
CA GLN A 129 -8.27 -17.24 10.32
C GLN A 129 -9.53 -16.40 10.45
N HIS A 130 -10.01 -16.32 11.68
CA HIS A 130 -11.17 -15.52 12.07
C HIS A 130 -10.74 -14.39 12.99
N ILE A 131 -11.58 -13.37 13.10
CA ILE A 131 -11.40 -12.35 14.14
C ILE A 131 -11.78 -13.01 15.48
N VAL A 132 -10.79 -13.19 16.35
CA VAL A 132 -10.93 -13.93 17.60
C VAL A 132 -10.68 -13.03 18.79
N LEU A 133 -11.63 -13.01 19.73
CA LEU A 133 -11.46 -12.47 21.07
C LEU A 133 -11.16 -13.60 22.04
N GLN A 134 -9.99 -13.60 22.65
CA GLN A 134 -9.63 -14.53 23.72
C GLN A 134 -9.71 -13.80 25.08
N LYS A 135 -10.41 -14.39 26.05
CA LYS A 135 -10.49 -13.90 27.42
C LYS A 135 -9.38 -14.48 28.30
N ASP A 136 -9.24 -13.93 29.51
CA ASP A 136 -8.28 -14.40 30.54
C ASP A 136 -8.43 -15.89 30.90
N ASP A 137 -9.66 -16.41 30.88
CA ASP A 137 -9.96 -17.80 31.16
C ASP A 137 -9.64 -18.77 30.01
N GLY A 138 -9.12 -18.22 28.91
CA GLY A 138 -8.78 -18.95 27.69
C GLY A 138 -9.95 -19.17 26.74
N GLU A 139 -11.17 -18.74 27.10
CA GLU A 139 -12.33 -18.79 26.20
C GLU A 139 -12.08 -17.97 24.95
N LYS A 140 -12.35 -18.55 23.78
CA LYS A 140 -12.22 -17.90 22.47
C LYS A 140 -13.59 -17.67 21.86
N ILE A 141 -13.84 -16.44 21.44
CA ILE A 141 -15.07 -16.00 20.77
C ILE A 141 -14.70 -15.56 19.37
N VAL A 142 -15.33 -16.17 18.36
CA VAL A 142 -15.21 -15.77 16.95
C VAL A 142 -16.20 -14.62 16.71
N LEU A 143 -15.68 -13.48 16.19
CA LEU A 143 -16.46 -12.24 16.06
C LEU A 143 -17.02 -12.00 14.65
N ASP A 144 -16.45 -12.62 13.64
CA ASP A 144 -16.80 -12.46 12.21
C ASP A 144 -17.77 -13.53 11.69
N GLU A 145 -18.15 -14.50 12.50
CA GLU A 145 -19.21 -15.45 12.17
C GLU A 145 -20.57 -15.01 12.74
N PRO A 146 -21.68 -15.35 12.06
CA PRO A 146 -23.01 -15.16 12.63
C PRO A 146 -23.10 -15.91 13.96
N GLN A 147 -23.26 -15.21 15.06
CA GLN A 147 -23.29 -15.75 16.39
C GLN A 147 -24.42 -16.80 16.50
N SER A 148 -24.08 -18.07 16.64
CA SER A 148 -25.00 -19.08 17.10
C SER A 148 -25.42 -18.70 18.53
N ASN A 149 -26.72 -18.78 18.83
CA ASN A 149 -27.42 -18.25 20.03
C ASN A 149 -26.83 -18.61 21.42
N ASN A 150 -25.67 -19.27 21.51
CA ASN A 150 -25.05 -19.72 22.76
C ASN A 150 -23.67 -19.09 23.08
N GLN A 151 -23.08 -18.29 22.18
CA GLN A 151 -21.84 -17.57 22.52
C GLN A 151 -22.21 -16.25 23.19
N VAL A 152 -22.15 -16.22 24.50
CA VAL A 152 -22.38 -15.01 25.30
C VAL A 152 -21.13 -14.14 25.12
N LEU A 153 -21.26 -13.10 24.31
CA LEU A 153 -20.32 -11.97 24.40
C LEU A 153 -20.17 -11.57 25.87
N PRO A 154 -18.98 -11.16 26.32
CA PRO A 154 -18.83 -10.72 27.69
C PRO A 154 -19.99 -9.77 28.00
N LYS A 155 -20.70 -9.91 29.13
CA LYS A 155 -21.73 -8.95 29.59
C LYS A 155 -21.24 -7.52 29.64
N THR A 156 -19.98 -7.35 29.32
CA THR A 156 -19.11 -6.19 29.41
C THR A 156 -18.80 -5.54 28.06
N ALA A 157 -19.19 -6.12 26.91
CA ALA A 157 -18.91 -5.50 25.60
C ALA A 157 -20.09 -5.68 24.65
N ILE A 158 -20.38 -4.66 23.87
CA ILE A 158 -21.39 -4.68 22.82
C ILE A 158 -20.69 -4.88 21.48
N ALA A 159 -20.82 -6.09 20.90
CA ALA A 159 -20.41 -6.30 19.53
C ALA A 159 -21.45 -5.74 18.57
N LYS A 160 -21.03 -4.87 17.69
CA LYS A 160 -21.84 -4.39 16.57
C LYS A 160 -21.34 -5.11 15.31
N SER A 161 -21.88 -6.30 15.07
CA SER A 161 -21.45 -7.17 13.97
C SER A 161 -21.52 -6.50 12.59
N GLU A 162 -22.51 -5.64 12.34
CA GLU A 162 -22.63 -4.86 11.11
C GLU A 162 -21.49 -3.84 10.89
N LYS A 163 -20.78 -3.42 11.97
CA LYS A 163 -19.71 -2.41 11.92
C LYS A 163 -18.32 -2.96 12.18
N LYS A 164 -18.15 -4.27 12.38
CA LYS A 164 -16.87 -4.86 12.81
C LYS A 164 -16.25 -4.07 13.98
N GLU A 165 -17.05 -3.83 15.02
CA GLU A 165 -16.68 -2.99 16.18
C GLU A 165 -17.04 -3.69 17.50
N LEU A 166 -16.14 -3.62 18.47
CA LEU A 166 -16.34 -4.05 19.86
C LEU A 166 -16.24 -2.84 20.80
N ASP A 167 -17.25 -2.61 21.64
CA ASP A 167 -17.35 -1.38 22.47
C ASP A 167 -17.40 -1.73 23.95
N TYR A 168 -16.40 -1.24 24.73
CA TYR A 168 -16.24 -1.46 26.17
C TYR A 168 -16.66 -0.28 27.04
N ARG A 169 -17.20 0.81 26.50
CA ARG A 169 -17.55 2.02 27.28
C ARG A 169 -18.61 1.78 28.34
N GLN A 170 -19.43 0.76 28.20
CA GLN A 170 -20.49 0.42 29.16
C GLN A 170 -20.06 -0.65 30.16
N VAL A 171 -18.78 -1.04 30.15
CA VAL A 171 -18.24 -2.04 31.06
C VAL A 171 -18.06 -1.42 32.43
N ILE A 172 -19.02 -1.66 33.33
CA ILE A 172 -18.89 -1.35 34.74
C ILE A 172 -18.44 -2.64 35.45
N SER A 173 -17.12 -2.85 35.54
CA SER A 173 -16.55 -4.00 36.26
C SER A 173 -15.63 -3.52 37.36
N THR A 174 -15.76 -4.10 38.53
CA THR A 174 -14.82 -3.91 39.67
C THR A 174 -13.57 -4.79 39.51
N THR A 175 -13.57 -5.74 38.60
CA THR A 175 -12.44 -6.61 38.28
C THR A 175 -12.03 -6.40 36.85
N THR A 176 -10.74 -6.22 36.61
CA THR A 176 -10.18 -6.15 35.25
C THR A 176 -9.84 -7.55 34.75
N GLN A 177 -10.14 -7.82 33.49
CA GLN A 177 -9.72 -9.00 32.77
C GLN A 177 -8.85 -8.56 31.59
N THR A 178 -7.90 -9.39 31.19
CA THR A 178 -7.09 -9.12 29.99
C THR A 178 -7.71 -9.83 28.79
N HIS A 179 -7.98 -9.10 27.75
CA HIS A 179 -8.47 -9.62 26.49
C HIS A 179 -7.38 -9.56 25.43
N VAL A 180 -7.36 -10.57 24.55
CA VAL A 180 -6.51 -10.61 23.36
C VAL A 180 -7.42 -10.62 22.14
N LEU A 181 -7.32 -9.57 21.32
CA LEU A 181 -8.03 -9.48 20.05
C LEU A 181 -7.06 -9.77 18.91
N THR A 182 -7.32 -10.85 18.19
CA THR A 182 -6.56 -11.27 17.00
C THR A 182 -7.35 -10.91 15.76
N VAL A 183 -6.75 -10.08 14.90
CA VAL A 183 -7.29 -9.74 13.58
C VAL A 183 -6.47 -10.48 12.53
N PRO A 184 -7.10 -11.36 11.74
CA PRO A 184 -6.37 -12.13 10.71
C PRO A 184 -5.99 -11.27 9.52
N ARG A 185 -5.32 -11.87 8.56
CA ARG A 185 -5.05 -11.28 7.24
C ARG A 185 -6.36 -11.06 6.50
N GLY A 186 -6.42 -10.02 5.69
CA GLY A 186 -7.61 -9.67 4.91
C GLY A 186 -8.69 -8.94 5.70
N GLU A 187 -8.48 -8.74 6.99
CA GLU A 187 -9.48 -8.13 7.86
C GLU A 187 -8.94 -6.90 8.59
N SER A 188 -9.85 -6.06 9.01
CA SER A 188 -9.59 -4.97 9.96
C SER A 188 -10.72 -4.93 10.98
N PHE A 189 -10.40 -4.44 12.17
CA PHE A 189 -11.38 -4.43 13.26
C PHE A 189 -11.21 -3.21 14.16
N LYS A 190 -12.32 -2.67 14.66
CA LYS A 190 -12.33 -1.55 15.56
C LYS A 190 -12.67 -1.99 16.98
N VAL A 191 -11.93 -1.49 17.97
CA VAL A 191 -12.29 -1.63 19.38
C VAL A 191 -12.35 -0.26 20.05
N VAL A 192 -13.38 -0.02 20.84
CA VAL A 192 -13.49 1.15 21.70
C VAL A 192 -13.25 0.68 23.15
N LEU A 193 -12.19 1.18 23.77
CA LEU A 193 -11.80 0.79 25.12
C LEU A 193 -12.71 1.45 26.18
N CYS A 194 -12.59 1.00 27.41
CA CYS A 194 -13.43 1.47 28.54
C CYS A 194 -13.27 2.96 28.84
N ASP A 195 -12.10 3.55 28.52
CA ASP A 195 -11.82 4.98 28.67
C ASP A 195 -12.32 5.84 27.50
N GLY A 196 -12.93 5.20 26.47
CA GLY A 196 -13.37 5.84 25.24
C GLY A 196 -12.28 5.97 24.18
N THR A 197 -11.08 5.43 24.40
CA THR A 197 -10.03 5.34 23.37
C THR A 197 -10.51 4.44 22.24
N GLU A 198 -10.41 4.92 21.01
CA GLU A 198 -10.75 4.18 19.79
C GLU A 198 -9.46 3.62 19.17
N VAL A 199 -9.49 2.34 18.84
CA VAL A 199 -8.35 1.63 18.22
C VAL A 199 -8.84 0.89 16.99
N TRP A 200 -8.27 1.19 15.82
CA TRP A 200 -8.47 0.41 14.59
C TRP A 200 -7.27 -0.51 14.42
N LEU A 201 -7.51 -1.79 14.29
CA LEU A 201 -6.51 -2.82 14.06
C LEU A 201 -6.49 -3.19 12.57
N ASN A 202 -5.32 -3.17 11.96
CA ASN A 202 -5.10 -3.58 10.59
C ASN A 202 -4.91 -5.11 10.49
N ALA A 203 -4.90 -5.64 9.28
CA ALA A 203 -4.71 -7.06 8.99
C ALA A 203 -3.45 -7.64 9.66
N ASN A 204 -3.55 -8.88 10.15
CA ASN A 204 -2.48 -9.60 10.81
C ASN A 204 -1.99 -8.90 12.09
N SER A 205 -2.92 -8.49 12.98
CA SER A 205 -2.59 -7.77 14.21
C SER A 205 -3.14 -8.47 15.45
N ASN A 206 -2.36 -8.46 16.52
CA ASN A 206 -2.75 -8.91 17.86
C ASN A 206 -2.73 -7.74 18.82
N PHE A 207 -3.81 -7.57 19.56
CA PHE A 207 -3.99 -6.48 20.50
C PHE A 207 -4.39 -6.99 21.88
N VAL A 208 -3.58 -6.69 22.89
CA VAL A 208 -3.80 -7.11 24.28
C VAL A 208 -4.16 -5.89 25.11
N TYR A 209 -5.30 -5.91 25.76
CA TYR A 209 -5.81 -4.78 26.53
C TYR A 209 -6.67 -5.25 27.73
N PRO A 210 -6.72 -4.48 28.82
CA PRO A 210 -7.57 -4.75 29.96
C PRO A 210 -9.01 -4.28 29.68
N THR A 211 -10.00 -4.97 30.23
CA THR A 211 -11.42 -4.57 30.17
C THR A 211 -11.71 -3.29 30.96
N ALA A 212 -10.85 -2.96 31.95
CA ALA A 212 -10.87 -1.70 32.68
C ALA A 212 -9.43 -1.29 33.05
N PHE A 213 -9.12 -0.01 32.92
CA PHE A 213 -7.83 0.53 33.36
C PHE A 213 -7.87 0.82 34.88
N ILE A 214 -7.05 0.09 35.62
CA ILE A 214 -6.91 0.25 37.07
C ILE A 214 -5.49 0.72 37.38
N GLY A 215 -5.34 1.80 38.11
CA GLY A 215 -4.04 2.37 38.46
C GLY A 215 -3.72 3.66 37.74
N ASN A 216 -2.43 4.02 37.69
CA ASN A 216 -1.96 5.32 37.22
C ASN A 216 -1.64 5.37 35.72
N GLU A 217 -1.74 4.26 35.02
CA GLU A 217 -1.38 4.16 33.61
C GLU A 217 -2.40 3.28 32.85
N ARG A 218 -2.64 3.59 31.61
CA ARG A 218 -3.49 2.84 30.69
C ARG A 218 -2.58 2.07 29.71
N ILE A 219 -2.32 0.80 30.02
CA ILE A 219 -1.33 -0.01 29.27
C ILE A 219 -2.03 -0.99 28.35
N VAL A 220 -1.58 -1.02 27.11
CA VAL A 220 -1.97 -2.00 26.09
C VAL A 220 -0.74 -2.53 25.35
N THR A 221 -0.87 -3.69 24.69
CA THR A 221 0.21 -4.27 23.90
C THR A 221 -0.25 -4.52 22.46
N LEU A 222 0.60 -4.21 21.49
CA LEU A 222 0.33 -4.39 20.06
C LEU A 222 1.44 -5.20 19.40
N GLU A 223 1.04 -6.16 18.56
CA GLU A 223 1.86 -6.77 17.52
C GLU A 223 1.09 -6.63 16.20
N GLY A 224 1.69 -5.99 15.20
CA GLY A 224 1.01 -5.64 13.95
C GLY A 224 0.87 -4.14 13.75
N GLU A 225 -0.27 -3.69 13.22
CA GLU A 225 -0.52 -2.27 12.95
C GLU A 225 -1.85 -1.82 13.53
N ALA A 226 -1.83 -0.65 14.20
CA ALA A 226 -3.03 -0.03 14.71
C ALA A 226 -2.97 1.49 14.64
N TYR A 227 -4.13 2.09 14.35
CA TYR A 227 -4.38 3.50 14.51
C TYR A 227 -5.09 3.74 15.85
N PHE A 228 -4.57 4.68 16.61
CA PHE A 228 -5.08 5.05 17.93
C PHE A 228 -5.63 6.46 17.93
N LYS A 229 -6.86 6.61 18.43
CA LYS A 229 -7.43 7.90 18.82
C LYS A 229 -7.67 7.86 20.33
N VAL A 230 -6.66 8.29 21.08
CA VAL A 230 -6.64 8.13 22.53
C VAL A 230 -7.47 9.21 23.21
N ALA A 231 -8.34 8.79 24.14
CA ALA A 231 -9.11 9.68 24.97
C ALA A 231 -8.18 10.54 25.85
N LYS A 232 -8.47 11.85 25.95
CA LYS A 232 -7.64 12.79 26.68
C LYS A 232 -7.72 12.54 28.20
N ASP A 233 -6.60 12.18 28.81
CA ASP A 233 -6.42 12.08 30.24
C ASP A 233 -4.96 12.40 30.63
N ALA A 234 -4.76 13.58 31.19
CA ALA A 234 -3.42 14.06 31.57
C ALA A 234 -2.88 13.38 32.85
N LYS A 235 -3.77 12.75 33.65
CA LYS A 235 -3.37 12.12 34.92
C LYS A 235 -2.95 10.66 34.72
N HIS A 236 -3.55 9.96 33.76
CA HIS A 236 -3.30 8.56 33.48
C HIS A 236 -2.76 8.40 32.05
N PRO A 237 -1.45 8.42 31.85
CA PRO A 237 -0.85 8.23 30.52
C PRO A 237 -1.33 6.93 29.86
N PHE A 238 -1.53 6.98 28.53
CA PHE A 238 -1.80 5.80 27.73
C PHE A 238 -0.49 5.30 27.13
N ILE A 239 -0.21 4.01 27.31
CA ILE A 239 1.05 3.41 26.95
C ILE A 239 0.78 2.23 26.00
N VAL A 240 1.29 2.30 24.78
CA VAL A 240 1.30 1.18 23.85
C VAL A 240 2.68 0.52 23.88
N LYS A 241 2.73 -0.76 24.23
CA LYS A 241 3.93 -1.57 24.19
C LYS A 241 3.93 -2.45 22.93
N THR A 242 5.05 -2.47 22.23
CA THR A 242 5.36 -3.47 21.20
C THR A 242 6.55 -4.32 21.64
N LYS A 243 7.05 -5.23 20.82
CA LYS A 243 8.27 -6.01 21.13
C LYS A 243 9.50 -5.11 21.31
N THR A 244 9.55 -3.98 20.60
CA THR A 244 10.76 -3.15 20.50
C THR A 244 10.56 -1.73 20.97
N VAL A 245 9.33 -1.21 20.97
CA VAL A 245 9.03 0.20 21.27
C VAL A 245 7.96 0.33 22.34
N GLN A 246 8.11 1.32 23.20
CA GLN A 246 7.08 1.82 24.09
C GLN A 246 6.70 3.24 23.69
N THR A 247 5.41 3.46 23.44
CA THR A 247 4.84 4.75 23.03
C THR A 247 3.96 5.28 24.15
N ARG A 248 4.20 6.50 24.62
CA ARG A 248 3.49 7.17 25.73
C ARG A 248 2.77 8.41 25.24
N VAL A 249 1.48 8.54 25.57
CA VAL A 249 0.63 9.67 25.17
C VAL A 249 -0.36 10.06 26.27
N LEU A 250 -0.96 11.26 26.18
CA LEU A 250 -1.97 11.76 27.11
C LEU A 250 -3.34 12.04 26.47
N GLY A 251 -3.44 11.89 25.14
CA GLY A 251 -4.65 12.17 24.37
C GLY A 251 -4.27 12.63 22.97
N THR A 252 -4.00 11.68 22.10
CA THR A 252 -3.22 11.84 20.87
C THR A 252 -3.79 10.92 19.79
N GLU A 253 -3.69 11.33 18.53
CA GLU A 253 -3.95 10.49 17.37
C GLU A 253 -2.64 10.10 16.72
N PHE A 254 -2.39 8.79 16.56
CA PHE A 254 -1.14 8.25 16.02
C PHE A 254 -1.35 6.85 15.45
N ASN A 255 -0.45 6.45 14.56
CA ASN A 255 -0.38 5.09 14.02
C ASN A 255 0.88 4.39 14.51
N ILE A 256 0.79 3.11 14.85
CA ILE A 256 1.94 2.24 15.11
C ILE A 256 1.88 1.09 14.14
N ARG A 257 3.01 0.83 13.42
CA ARG A 257 3.25 -0.36 12.63
C ARG A 257 4.45 -1.09 13.22
N SER A 258 4.26 -2.33 13.67
CA SER A 258 5.30 -3.15 14.31
C SER A 258 5.03 -4.64 14.04
N TYR A 259 5.12 -5.05 12.76
CA TYR A 259 4.99 -6.45 12.35
C TYR A 259 6.27 -7.24 12.62
N THR A 260 7.42 -6.61 12.41
CA THR A 260 8.74 -7.13 12.75
C THR A 260 9.54 -6.07 13.50
N PRO A 261 10.62 -6.44 14.19
CA PRO A 261 11.49 -5.47 14.86
C PRO A 261 12.04 -4.39 13.91
N GLU A 262 12.34 -4.78 12.65
CA GLU A 262 12.89 -3.90 11.63
C GLU A 262 11.84 -3.02 10.95
N ASP A 263 10.56 -3.39 11.03
CA ASP A 263 9.42 -2.64 10.49
C ASP A 263 8.63 -1.98 11.63
N THR A 264 9.33 -1.28 12.53
CA THR A 264 8.69 -0.57 13.65
C THR A 264 8.70 0.93 13.39
N HIS A 265 7.50 1.47 13.18
CA HIS A 265 7.22 2.87 12.89
C HIS A 265 6.16 3.41 13.84
N VAL A 266 6.37 4.62 14.33
CA VAL A 266 5.38 5.37 15.13
C VAL A 266 5.17 6.73 14.48
N VAL A 267 3.98 6.95 13.93
CA VAL A 267 3.64 8.19 13.21
C VAL A 267 2.66 9.02 14.02
N LEU A 268 3.03 10.26 14.31
CA LEU A 268 2.17 11.20 15.02
C LEU A 268 1.26 11.96 14.05
N ILE A 269 -0.04 11.80 14.21
CA ILE A 269 -1.06 12.52 13.43
C ILE A 269 -1.45 13.82 14.13
N ASN A 270 -1.81 13.75 15.41
CA ASN A 270 -2.22 14.94 16.16
C ASN A 270 -1.93 14.76 17.66
N GLY A 271 -1.41 15.80 18.31
CA GLY A 271 -1.10 15.81 19.73
C GLY A 271 0.38 15.73 20.04
N LYS A 272 0.77 14.87 20.98
CA LYS A 272 2.16 14.66 21.42
C LYS A 272 2.41 13.18 21.70
N VAL A 273 3.54 12.69 21.23
CA VAL A 273 4.00 11.31 21.43
C VAL A 273 5.41 11.33 22.03
N GLU A 274 5.64 10.48 23.01
CA GLU A 274 6.98 10.12 23.48
C GLU A 274 7.21 8.63 23.18
N VAL A 275 8.26 8.31 22.42
CA VAL A 275 8.66 6.93 22.10
C VAL A 275 9.97 6.59 22.78
N SER A 276 10.11 5.35 23.22
CA SER A 276 11.37 4.81 23.74
C SER A 276 11.55 3.37 23.30
N ASN A 277 12.80 2.92 23.20
CA ASN A 277 13.12 1.53 22.98
C ASN A 277 12.83 0.72 24.25
N THR A 278 12.22 -0.46 24.14
CA THR A 278 11.93 -1.37 25.28
C THR A 278 13.19 -1.88 25.97
N LYS A 279 14.36 -1.88 25.31
CA LYS A 279 15.65 -2.25 25.90
C LYS A 279 16.26 -1.17 26.79
N GLY A 280 15.60 -0.03 26.94
CA GLY A 280 16.05 1.13 27.66
C GLY A 280 16.56 2.24 26.74
N GLY A 281 16.60 3.46 27.24
CA GLY A 281 17.03 4.64 26.48
C GLY A 281 16.22 5.88 26.86
N SER A 282 16.60 7.02 26.28
CA SER A 282 15.87 8.28 26.43
C SER A 282 14.61 8.27 25.59
N TYR A 283 13.59 9.00 26.05
CA TYR A 283 12.40 9.24 25.23
C TYR A 283 12.72 10.19 24.07
N THR A 284 12.26 9.82 22.87
CA THR A 284 12.24 10.68 21.70
C THR A 284 10.83 11.26 21.56
N ARG A 285 10.73 12.57 21.37
CA ARG A 285 9.45 13.26 21.15
C ARG A 285 9.21 13.43 19.66
N LEU A 286 7.93 13.24 19.27
CA LEU A 286 7.48 13.48 17.91
C LEU A 286 6.60 14.73 17.85
N TYR A 287 6.65 15.38 16.68
CA TYR A 287 5.72 16.42 16.26
C TYR A 287 4.74 15.85 15.21
N PRO A 288 3.54 16.46 15.06
CA PRO A 288 2.61 16.03 14.02
C PRO A 288 3.25 16.03 12.63
N GLY A 289 3.08 14.95 11.86
CA GLY A 289 3.72 14.72 10.57
C GLY A 289 5.04 13.96 10.64
N GLU A 290 5.54 13.61 11.83
CA GLU A 290 6.78 12.84 11.96
C GLU A 290 6.51 11.34 12.16
N ASP A 291 7.34 10.53 11.52
CA ASP A 291 7.52 9.09 11.73
C ASP A 291 8.82 8.84 12.49
N ALA A 292 8.72 8.12 13.60
CA ALA A 292 9.86 7.58 14.33
C ALA A 292 10.08 6.12 13.91
N HIS A 293 11.11 5.88 13.10
CA HIS A 293 11.54 4.56 12.69
C HIS A 293 12.68 4.06 13.59
N LEU A 294 12.45 2.92 14.27
CA LEU A 294 13.46 2.27 15.10
C LEU A 294 14.51 1.58 14.23
N GLN A 295 15.76 1.96 14.39
CA GLN A 295 16.89 1.35 13.68
C GLN A 295 17.44 0.15 14.45
N SER A 296 18.22 -0.70 13.77
CA SER A 296 18.85 -1.89 14.36
C SER A 296 19.82 -1.57 15.52
N ASP A 297 20.39 -0.36 15.54
CA ASP A 297 21.24 0.14 16.63
C ASP A 297 20.46 0.58 17.88
N GLY A 298 19.12 0.57 17.81
CA GLY A 298 18.22 0.95 18.88
C GLY A 298 17.87 2.45 18.94
N ASN A 299 18.38 3.25 18.02
CA ASN A 299 18.06 4.67 17.90
C ASN A 299 16.84 4.89 16.99
N PHE A 300 16.16 6.04 17.17
CA PHE A 300 15.08 6.46 16.28
C PHE A 300 15.61 7.42 15.24
N VAL A 301 15.24 7.15 13.97
CA VAL A 301 15.35 8.13 12.87
C VAL A 301 13.98 8.76 12.70
N LEU A 302 13.95 10.11 12.75
CA LEU A 302 12.73 10.89 12.54
C LEU A 302 12.69 11.37 11.09
N THR A 303 11.55 11.16 10.42
CA THR A 303 11.31 11.64 9.07
C THR A 303 9.93 12.27 8.95
N GLU A 304 9.80 13.35 8.20
CA GLU A 304 8.49 13.88 7.80
C GLU A 304 7.83 12.96 6.79
N VAL A 305 6.55 12.69 6.99
CA VAL A 305 5.78 11.76 6.17
C VAL A 305 4.42 12.35 5.77
N ASP A 306 3.89 11.86 4.64
CA ASP A 306 2.49 12.11 4.30
C ASP A 306 1.59 11.28 5.21
N LEU A 307 0.80 11.97 6.03
CA LEU A 307 -0.10 11.36 7.02
C LEU A 307 -1.19 10.51 6.37
N ASP A 308 -1.60 10.81 5.16
CA ASP A 308 -2.65 10.09 4.45
C ASP A 308 -2.27 8.61 4.26
N SER A 309 -0.99 8.31 4.05
CA SER A 309 -0.46 6.94 3.94
C SER A 309 -0.66 6.10 5.22
N TYR A 310 -0.85 6.76 6.37
CA TYR A 310 -1.01 6.09 7.68
C TYR A 310 -2.45 6.16 8.23
N VAL A 311 -3.33 6.91 7.55
CA VAL A 311 -4.71 7.15 8.01
C VAL A 311 -5.75 6.46 7.14
N TYR A 312 -5.62 6.52 5.82
CA TYR A 312 -6.67 6.06 4.89
C TYR A 312 -6.94 4.56 4.92
N TRP A 313 -6.01 3.75 5.42
CA TRP A 313 -6.24 2.31 5.52
C TRP A 313 -7.44 1.95 6.43
N LYS A 314 -7.67 2.72 7.51
CA LYS A 314 -8.82 2.52 8.41
C LYS A 314 -10.15 2.91 7.76
N ASP A 315 -10.10 3.74 6.73
CA ASP A 315 -11.26 4.21 5.96
C ASP A 315 -11.50 3.33 4.70
N GLY A 316 -10.74 2.24 4.55
CA GLY A 316 -10.94 1.23 3.50
C GLY A 316 -10.15 1.47 2.21
N TYR A 317 -9.08 2.25 2.26
CA TYR A 317 -8.23 2.51 1.10
C TYR A 317 -6.79 2.04 1.30
N PHE A 318 -6.17 1.57 0.22
CA PHE A 318 -4.74 1.62 0.09
C PHE A 318 -4.37 3.00 -0.42
N TYR A 319 -3.57 3.72 0.33
CA TYR A 319 -3.02 4.99 -0.07
C TYR A 319 -1.52 4.99 0.24
N PHE A 320 -0.70 5.12 -0.77
CA PHE A 320 0.74 5.14 -0.65
C PHE A 320 1.28 6.31 -1.45
N ASP A 321 2.03 7.18 -0.81
CA ASP A 321 2.75 8.27 -1.48
C ASP A 321 4.25 8.14 -1.24
N ASN A 322 5.02 8.10 -2.34
CA ASN A 322 6.48 7.95 -2.30
C ASN A 322 6.98 6.72 -1.50
N ILE A 323 6.18 5.66 -1.47
CA ILE A 323 6.47 4.40 -0.76
C ILE A 323 7.13 3.41 -1.73
N THR A 324 8.03 2.57 -1.22
CA THR A 324 8.71 1.56 -2.05
C THR A 324 7.74 0.49 -2.52
N LEU A 325 7.93 -0.01 -3.74
CA LEU A 325 7.10 -1.08 -4.27
C LEU A 325 7.15 -2.33 -3.37
N LYS A 326 8.29 -2.62 -2.76
CA LYS A 326 8.41 -3.70 -1.78
C LYS A 326 7.40 -3.52 -0.64
N ASP A 327 7.35 -2.34 -0.02
CA ASP A 327 6.46 -2.08 1.12
C ASP A 327 4.99 -2.09 0.69
N ILE A 328 4.67 -1.54 -0.50
CA ILE A 328 3.33 -1.63 -1.09
C ILE A 328 2.93 -3.10 -1.25
N MET A 329 3.78 -3.91 -1.89
CA MET A 329 3.49 -5.32 -2.15
C MET A 329 3.37 -6.14 -0.86
N GLN A 330 4.16 -5.85 0.18
CA GLN A 330 4.00 -6.48 1.49
C GLN A 330 2.64 -6.13 2.15
N ASN A 331 2.17 -4.88 2.01
CA ASN A 331 0.85 -4.48 2.48
C ASN A 331 -0.27 -5.21 1.71
N LEU A 332 -0.17 -5.30 0.38
CA LEU A 332 -1.11 -6.05 -0.45
C LEU A 332 -1.08 -7.54 -0.12
N GLY A 333 0.12 -8.13 0.06
CA GLY A 333 0.29 -9.52 0.46
C GLY A 333 -0.40 -9.84 1.79
N ARG A 334 -0.30 -8.93 2.76
CA ARG A 334 -0.95 -9.05 4.06
C ARG A 334 -2.46 -8.93 3.98
N TRP A 335 -2.97 -8.01 3.14
CA TRP A 335 -4.40 -7.80 2.98
C TRP A 335 -5.07 -8.91 2.18
N TYR A 336 -4.50 -9.30 1.03
CA TYR A 336 -5.09 -10.34 0.18
C TYR A 336 -4.66 -11.77 0.55
N ASN A 337 -3.77 -11.91 1.53
CA ASN A 337 -3.19 -13.18 1.96
C ASN A 337 -2.56 -13.97 0.82
N VAL A 338 -1.68 -13.32 0.04
CA VAL A 338 -0.98 -13.90 -1.10
C VAL A 338 0.53 -13.81 -0.92
N ASN A 339 1.27 -14.76 -1.49
CA ASN A 339 2.73 -14.70 -1.55
C ASN A 339 3.18 -13.58 -2.48
N ILE A 340 4.30 -12.94 -2.14
CA ILE A 340 4.89 -11.87 -2.96
C ILE A 340 6.32 -12.25 -3.32
N GLU A 341 6.60 -12.31 -4.62
CA GLU A 341 7.90 -12.65 -5.16
C GLU A 341 8.37 -11.63 -6.19
N PHE A 342 9.59 -11.15 -6.04
CA PHE A 342 10.24 -10.25 -7.00
C PHE A 342 11.26 -11.03 -7.83
N ARG A 343 11.04 -11.13 -9.15
CA ARG A 343 12.07 -11.53 -10.12
C ARG A 343 12.98 -10.36 -10.45
N ASN A 344 12.41 -9.16 -10.58
CA ASN A 344 13.17 -7.92 -10.73
C ASN A 344 13.52 -7.32 -9.36
N LYS A 345 14.71 -7.63 -8.86
CA LYS A 345 15.19 -7.08 -7.57
C LYS A 345 15.25 -5.55 -7.55
N GLY A 346 15.55 -4.92 -8.69
CA GLY A 346 15.62 -3.46 -8.81
C GLY A 346 14.27 -2.81 -8.58
N ALA A 347 13.17 -3.47 -8.93
CA ALA A 347 11.83 -2.95 -8.74
C ALA A 347 11.45 -2.78 -7.26
N MET A 348 12.08 -3.52 -6.34
CA MET A 348 11.79 -3.44 -4.90
C MET A 348 11.94 -2.03 -4.34
N THR A 349 12.87 -1.25 -4.88
CA THR A 349 13.20 0.11 -4.43
C THR A 349 12.45 1.22 -5.19
N TYR A 350 11.62 0.87 -6.17
CA TYR A 350 10.84 1.86 -6.91
C TYR A 350 9.84 2.52 -5.97
N LYS A 351 9.92 3.82 -5.85
CA LYS A 351 8.95 4.60 -5.10
C LYS A 351 7.77 4.94 -6.01
N MET A 352 6.57 4.78 -5.47
CA MET A 352 5.33 4.93 -6.22
C MET A 352 4.30 5.70 -5.41
N HIS A 353 3.42 6.39 -6.15
CA HIS A 353 2.14 6.84 -5.65
C HIS A 353 1.08 5.83 -6.10
N PHE A 354 0.30 5.27 -5.18
CA PHE A 354 -0.69 4.24 -5.49
C PHE A 354 -1.89 4.34 -4.57
N ILE A 355 -3.08 4.36 -5.15
CA ILE A 355 -4.35 4.37 -4.43
C ILE A 355 -5.24 3.26 -4.96
N SER A 356 -5.87 2.50 -4.07
CA SER A 356 -6.86 1.48 -4.41
C SER A 356 -7.85 1.29 -3.27
N ASP A 357 -9.07 0.93 -3.61
CA ASP A 357 -10.12 0.57 -2.66
C ASP A 357 -9.89 -0.86 -2.17
N ARG A 358 -9.80 -1.06 -0.84
CA ARG A 358 -9.60 -2.37 -0.19
C ARG A 358 -10.78 -3.32 -0.32
N THR A 359 -11.96 -2.79 -0.67
CA THR A 359 -13.16 -3.62 -0.89
C THR A 359 -13.15 -4.31 -2.26
N LYS A 360 -12.25 -3.90 -3.15
CA LYS A 360 -12.08 -4.50 -4.47
C LYS A 360 -11.24 -5.77 -4.39
N ASP A 361 -11.44 -6.65 -5.36
CA ASP A 361 -10.66 -7.86 -5.50
C ASP A 361 -9.18 -7.58 -5.85
N LEU A 362 -8.37 -8.62 -5.73
CA LEU A 362 -6.95 -8.57 -6.01
C LEU A 362 -6.67 -8.27 -7.50
N GLU A 363 -7.48 -8.80 -8.41
CA GLU A 363 -7.36 -8.62 -9.85
C GLU A 363 -7.53 -7.15 -10.24
N HIS A 364 -8.46 -6.44 -9.61
CA HIS A 364 -8.62 -5.00 -9.80
C HIS A 364 -7.34 -4.25 -9.38
N THR A 365 -6.80 -4.56 -8.21
CA THR A 365 -5.57 -3.94 -7.69
C THR A 365 -4.37 -4.23 -8.58
N ILE A 366 -4.21 -5.47 -9.08
CA ILE A 366 -3.17 -5.84 -10.06
C ILE A 366 -3.32 -5.04 -11.35
N SER A 367 -4.56 -4.89 -11.84
CA SER A 367 -4.84 -4.12 -13.06
C SER A 367 -4.37 -2.66 -12.91
N LEU A 368 -4.62 -2.02 -11.76
CA LEU A 368 -4.14 -0.66 -11.48
C LEU A 368 -2.61 -0.58 -11.47
N LEU A 369 -1.91 -1.51 -10.80
CA LEU A 369 -0.45 -1.56 -10.78
C LEU A 369 0.14 -1.71 -12.19
N ASN A 370 -0.44 -2.59 -13.01
CA ASN A 370 0.03 -2.85 -14.38
C ASN A 370 -0.23 -1.67 -15.33
N ARG A 371 -1.28 -0.87 -15.09
CA ARG A 371 -1.55 0.36 -15.87
C ARG A 371 -0.44 1.40 -15.72
N MET A 372 0.29 1.40 -14.60
CA MET A 372 1.40 2.32 -14.37
C MET A 372 2.62 2.03 -15.27
N LYS A 373 2.67 0.86 -15.95
CA LYS A 373 3.71 0.45 -16.90
C LYS A 373 5.15 0.53 -16.37
N LYS A 374 5.33 0.53 -15.05
CA LYS A 374 6.64 0.53 -14.39
C LYS A 374 7.14 -0.88 -14.11
N VAL A 375 6.22 -1.78 -13.85
CA VAL A 375 6.44 -3.20 -13.55
C VAL A 375 5.30 -4.01 -14.12
N THR A 376 5.51 -5.32 -14.24
CA THR A 376 4.44 -6.27 -14.56
C THR A 376 4.19 -7.14 -13.35
N VAL A 377 2.96 -7.13 -12.86
CA VAL A 377 2.50 -7.97 -11.74
C VAL A 377 1.60 -9.06 -12.29
N THR A 378 1.93 -10.30 -12.01
CA THR A 378 1.17 -11.48 -12.44
C THR A 378 0.76 -12.33 -11.24
N LEU A 379 -0.48 -12.86 -11.27
CA LEU A 379 -1.00 -13.78 -10.27
C LEU A 379 -0.93 -15.21 -10.81
N GLN A 380 -0.26 -16.12 -10.11
CA GLN A 380 -0.21 -17.54 -10.41
C GLN A 380 -0.55 -18.34 -9.14
N GLY A 381 -1.74 -18.95 -9.13
CA GLY A 381 -2.25 -19.58 -7.92
C GLY A 381 -2.41 -18.55 -6.78
N ASN A 382 -1.66 -18.69 -5.71
CA ASN A 382 -1.65 -17.77 -4.56
C ASN A 382 -0.35 -16.93 -4.49
N THR A 383 0.34 -16.73 -5.62
CA THR A 383 1.61 -15.98 -5.66
C THR A 383 1.53 -14.84 -6.66
N LEU A 384 1.83 -13.62 -6.19
CA LEU A 384 2.07 -12.45 -7.03
C LEU A 384 3.55 -12.40 -7.37
N THR A 385 3.85 -12.41 -8.66
CA THR A 385 5.21 -12.25 -9.18
C THR A 385 5.37 -10.88 -9.80
N ILE A 386 6.45 -10.19 -9.47
CA ILE A 386 6.78 -8.84 -9.93
C ILE A 386 8.03 -8.92 -10.82
N ASP A 387 7.84 -8.56 -12.11
CA ASP A 387 8.87 -8.52 -13.16
C ASP A 387 9.29 -7.10 -13.52
#